data_48ba9f28c98ec7b0321f2372ee364c42
#
_entry.id   48ba9f28c98ec7b0321f2372ee364c42
#
_cell.length_a   1.000
_cell.length_b   1.000
_cell.length_c   1.000
_cell.angle_alpha   90.00
_cell.angle_beta   90.00
_cell.angle_gamma   90.00
#
_symmetry.space_group_name_H-M   'P 1'
#
loop_
_entity.id
_entity.type
_entity.pdbx_description
1 polymer ?
#
loop_
_entity_poly.entity_id
_entity_poly.type
_entity_poly.pdbx_seq_one_letter_code
_entity_poly.pdbx_strand_id
1 'polypeptide(L)'
;MNFKKTIFSALATLFLVSPVLAELVFPSLSYRTGPYGPNGIPFADGYEDYFTLLNERDGGLGGEPIRVVKCETAYNTEKGVECYESTKGEGSLVYQPLSTGITYQLIPKSAADSIPILSSGYGRTSGRNGKVFKWVFNFPGTYWDAASIATKHAMDMSGGSLEGKKIALVYHNSAYGKEPIRTLEALSEKHKFELSLLPVDHPGQEQKSQWLQIRRERPDYIFMWGWGVMNSVAIQEAANIRFPMENFIGVWWSGSENDVLPAGDAAHGYKSLAMHAPGDNFPVYDDMR
;
A
#
# COMPACT_ATOMS: atom_id res chain seq x y z
N MET A 1 82.74 26.84 -26.87
CA MET A 1 82.15 25.80 -26.03
C MET A 1 80.75 26.17 -25.73
N ASN A 2 79.81 25.66 -26.49
CA ASN A 2 78.41 26.07 -26.44
C ASN A 2 77.57 25.05 -25.57
N PHE A 3 77.05 25.49 -24.43
CA PHE A 3 76.18 24.69 -23.58
C PHE A 3 74.71 24.94 -24.07
N LYS A 4 74.14 23.94 -24.74
CA LYS A 4 72.70 23.94 -25.02
C LYS A 4 71.94 23.53 -23.78
N LYS A 5 71.11 24.45 -23.25
CA LYS A 5 70.11 24.16 -22.19
C LYS A 5 68.90 23.52 -22.82
N THR A 6 68.66 22.24 -22.54
CA THR A 6 67.44 21.52 -22.91
C THR A 6 66.42 21.74 -21.79
N ILE A 7 65.35 22.48 -22.10
CA ILE A 7 64.21 22.67 -21.19
C ILE A 7 63.29 21.46 -21.40
N PHE A 8 63.17 20.61 -20.38
CA PHE A 8 62.14 19.55 -20.33
C PHE A 8 60.84 20.16 -19.83
N SER A 9 59.85 20.31 -20.74
CA SER A 9 58.49 20.74 -20.39
C SER A 9 57.72 19.51 -19.95
N ALA A 10 57.50 19.34 -18.63
CA ALA A 10 56.66 18.30 -18.07
C ALA A 10 55.18 18.77 -18.22
N LEU A 11 54.47 18.17 -19.15
CA LEU A 11 53.03 18.35 -19.33
C LEU A 11 52.33 17.54 -18.22
N ALA A 12 51.91 18.19 -17.15
CA ALA A 12 51.07 17.61 -16.10
C ALA A 12 49.64 17.46 -16.65
N THR A 13 49.29 16.25 -17.05
CA THR A 13 47.89 15.91 -17.43
C THR A 13 47.07 15.81 -16.12
N LEU A 14 46.33 16.85 -15.80
CA LEU A 14 45.31 16.81 -14.73
C LEU A 14 44.18 15.87 -15.21
N PHE A 15 44.14 14.65 -14.70
CA PHE A 15 42.95 13.82 -14.78
C PHE A 15 41.90 14.45 -13.87
N LEU A 16 40.92 15.15 -14.46
CA LEU A 16 39.67 15.50 -13.80
C LEU A 16 38.93 14.19 -13.54
N VAL A 17 39.15 13.59 -12.39
CA VAL A 17 38.29 12.54 -11.86
C VAL A 17 36.99 13.25 -11.47
N SER A 18 36.02 13.23 -12.35
CA SER A 18 34.64 13.60 -11.96
C SER A 18 34.23 12.70 -10.79
N PRO A 19 33.81 13.24 -9.66
CA PRO A 19 33.27 12.39 -8.61
C PRO A 19 32.11 11.63 -9.21
N VAL A 20 32.20 10.30 -9.22
CA VAL A 20 31.03 9.45 -9.46
C VAL A 20 30.16 9.67 -8.24
N LEU A 21 29.11 10.48 -8.38
CA LEU A 21 28.10 10.62 -7.35
C LEU A 21 27.49 9.24 -7.12
N ALA A 22 27.50 8.78 -5.88
CA ALA A 22 26.84 7.55 -5.52
C ALA A 22 25.34 7.72 -5.74
N GLU A 23 24.72 6.83 -6.52
CA GLU A 23 23.29 6.85 -6.70
C GLU A 23 22.58 6.21 -5.50
N LEU A 24 21.49 6.82 -5.05
CA LEU A 24 20.59 6.23 -4.06
C LEU A 24 19.62 5.30 -4.78
N VAL A 25 19.69 4.01 -4.48
CA VAL A 25 18.91 2.98 -5.19
C VAL A 25 17.62 2.65 -4.46
N PHE A 26 16.48 2.85 -5.13
CA PHE A 26 15.16 2.53 -4.64
C PHE A 26 14.47 1.53 -5.56
N PRO A 27 14.27 0.27 -5.14
CA PRO A 27 13.49 -0.68 -5.89
C PRO A 27 12.00 -0.33 -5.88
N SER A 28 11.38 -0.33 -7.07
CA SER A 28 9.93 -0.22 -7.26
C SER A 28 9.38 -1.62 -7.56
N LEU A 29 8.93 -2.32 -6.51
CA LEU A 29 8.22 -3.58 -6.64
C LEU A 29 6.75 -3.26 -6.86
N SER A 30 6.31 -3.31 -8.11
CA SER A 30 4.95 -2.92 -8.49
C SER A 30 4.22 -4.05 -9.24
N TYR A 31 2.95 -3.84 -9.51
CA TYR A 31 2.14 -4.73 -10.33
C TYR A 31 1.37 -3.89 -11.36
N ARG A 32 1.97 -3.82 -12.56
CA ARG A 32 1.41 -3.11 -13.70
C ARG A 32 0.58 -4.02 -14.61
N THR A 33 0.62 -5.31 -14.35
CA THR A 33 -0.10 -6.35 -15.09
C THR A 33 -1.05 -7.14 -14.18
N GLY A 34 -2.00 -7.86 -14.81
CA GLY A 34 -2.98 -8.66 -14.10
C GLY A 34 -4.17 -7.86 -13.54
N PRO A 35 -5.04 -8.50 -12.74
CA PRO A 35 -6.31 -7.93 -12.29
C PRO A 35 -6.19 -6.66 -11.44
N TYR A 36 -5.03 -6.44 -10.81
CA TYR A 36 -4.77 -5.28 -9.95
C TYR A 36 -3.94 -4.19 -10.62
N GLY A 37 -3.59 -4.36 -11.90
CA GLY A 37 -2.90 -3.34 -12.69
C GLY A 37 -3.56 -1.95 -12.64
N PRO A 38 -4.92 -1.84 -12.73
CA PRO A 38 -5.60 -0.55 -12.64
C PRO A 38 -5.30 0.28 -11.38
N ASN A 39 -4.98 -0.38 -10.26
CA ASN A 39 -4.57 0.29 -9.02
C ASN A 39 -3.04 0.35 -8.89
N GLY A 40 -2.33 -0.68 -9.38
CA GLY A 40 -0.87 -0.75 -9.28
C GLY A 40 -0.14 0.23 -10.19
N ILE A 41 -0.65 0.48 -11.40
CA ILE A 41 -0.06 1.43 -12.35
C ILE A 41 0.00 2.85 -11.78
N PRO A 42 -1.12 3.49 -11.39
CA PRO A 42 -1.07 4.87 -10.88
C PRO A 42 -0.27 5.00 -9.57
N PHE A 43 -0.27 3.97 -8.73
CA PHE A 43 0.57 3.97 -7.54
C PHE A 43 2.07 3.96 -7.89
N ALA A 44 2.47 3.09 -8.81
CA ALA A 44 3.86 2.99 -9.25
C ALA A 44 4.31 4.25 -10.00
N ASP A 45 3.43 4.81 -10.84
CA ASP A 45 3.72 6.05 -11.56
C ASP A 45 3.94 7.21 -10.56
N GLY A 46 3.03 7.42 -9.61
CA GLY A 46 3.19 8.48 -8.61
C GLY A 46 4.44 8.33 -7.74
N TYR A 47 4.85 7.09 -7.42
CA TYR A 47 6.09 6.81 -6.70
C TYR A 47 7.32 7.19 -7.55
N GLU A 48 7.33 6.80 -8.81
CA GLU A 48 8.43 7.06 -9.75
C GLU A 48 8.50 8.54 -10.15
N ASP A 49 7.36 9.17 -10.40
CA ASP A 49 7.26 10.59 -10.75
C ASP A 49 7.76 11.48 -9.61
N TYR A 50 7.46 11.11 -8.36
CA TYR A 50 7.97 11.87 -7.22
C TYR A 50 9.51 11.80 -7.11
N PHE A 51 10.11 10.65 -7.38
CA PHE A 51 11.58 10.55 -7.43
C PHE A 51 12.17 11.29 -8.63
N THR A 52 11.48 11.33 -9.76
CA THR A 52 11.85 12.15 -10.91
C THR A 52 11.83 13.63 -10.54
N LEU A 53 10.77 14.09 -9.87
CA LEU A 53 10.68 15.46 -9.36
C LEU A 53 11.85 15.81 -8.43
N LEU A 54 12.20 14.93 -7.48
CA LEU A 54 13.33 15.17 -6.58
C LEU A 54 14.65 15.27 -7.35
N ASN A 55 14.86 14.43 -8.35
CA ASN A 55 16.06 14.49 -9.19
C ASN A 55 16.15 15.78 -9.99
N GLU A 56 15.06 16.17 -10.66
CA GLU A 56 15.02 17.34 -11.56
C GLU A 56 15.03 18.65 -10.78
N ARG A 57 14.23 18.76 -9.72
CA ARG A 57 14.08 19.98 -8.94
C ARG A 57 15.21 20.20 -7.93
N ASP A 58 15.56 19.13 -7.19
CA ASP A 58 16.40 19.22 -6.00
C ASP A 58 17.81 18.61 -6.22
N GLY A 59 18.08 18.01 -7.38
CA GLY A 59 19.32 17.31 -7.66
C GLY A 59 19.44 15.97 -6.91
N GLY A 60 18.30 15.37 -6.58
CA GLY A 60 18.20 14.12 -5.82
C GLY A 60 17.93 14.35 -4.32
N LEU A 61 18.19 13.34 -3.52
CA LEU A 61 18.00 13.39 -2.08
C LEU A 61 19.31 13.78 -1.38
N GLY A 62 19.34 14.96 -0.81
CA GLY A 62 20.56 15.52 -0.19
C GLY A 62 21.69 15.80 -1.19
N GLY A 63 21.37 15.98 -2.47
CA GLY A 63 22.33 16.20 -3.56
C GLY A 63 22.84 14.92 -4.21
N GLU A 64 22.31 13.75 -3.82
CA GLU A 64 22.65 12.47 -4.42
C GLU A 64 21.51 12.01 -5.34
N PRO A 65 21.78 11.70 -6.63
CA PRO A 65 20.75 11.25 -7.57
C PRO A 65 20.05 9.97 -7.12
N ILE A 66 18.75 9.87 -7.41
CA ILE A 66 17.94 8.69 -7.12
C ILE A 66 17.81 7.85 -8.38
N ARG A 67 18.11 6.56 -8.27
CA ARG A 67 17.88 5.56 -9.31
C ARG A 67 16.78 4.60 -8.88
N VAL A 68 15.70 4.52 -9.67
CA VAL A 68 14.61 3.57 -9.44
C VAL A 68 14.87 2.29 -10.22
N VAL A 69 14.87 1.15 -9.52
CA VAL A 69 14.98 -0.19 -10.11
C VAL A 69 13.60 -0.83 -10.14
N LYS A 70 13.02 -0.92 -11.34
CA LYS A 70 11.65 -1.43 -11.53
C LYS A 70 11.62 -2.95 -11.59
N CYS A 71 10.70 -3.57 -10.85
CA CYS A 71 10.45 -5.01 -10.94
C CYS A 71 8.97 -5.33 -10.86
N GLU A 72 8.47 -6.06 -11.86
CA GLU A 72 7.05 -6.43 -12.01
C GLU A 72 6.72 -7.67 -11.19
N THR A 73 5.82 -7.52 -10.21
CA THR A 73 5.38 -8.61 -9.33
C THR A 73 4.07 -9.26 -9.76
N ALA A 74 3.27 -8.62 -10.62
CA ALA A 74 1.91 -9.03 -10.97
C ALA A 74 1.02 -9.33 -9.74
N TYR A 75 1.29 -8.67 -8.60
CA TYR A 75 0.68 -8.94 -7.28
C TYR A 75 0.88 -10.39 -6.80
N ASN A 76 1.89 -11.08 -7.32
CA ASN A 76 2.23 -12.46 -6.98
C ASN A 76 3.36 -12.49 -5.94
N THR A 77 3.15 -13.27 -4.88
CA THR A 77 4.08 -13.33 -3.74
C THR A 77 5.45 -13.90 -4.12
N GLU A 78 5.48 -14.94 -4.96
CA GLU A 78 6.72 -15.59 -5.41
C GLU A 78 7.54 -14.64 -6.27
N LYS A 79 6.90 -13.98 -7.25
CA LYS A 79 7.55 -12.95 -8.07
C LYS A 79 8.05 -11.77 -7.22
N GLY A 80 7.33 -11.39 -6.17
CA GLY A 80 7.80 -10.36 -5.23
C GLY A 80 9.08 -10.75 -4.52
N VAL A 81 9.23 -12.03 -4.16
CA VAL A 81 10.48 -12.57 -3.58
C VAL A 81 11.59 -12.60 -4.63
N GLU A 82 11.31 -13.01 -5.88
CA GLU A 82 12.26 -12.97 -7.00
C GLU A 82 12.74 -11.54 -7.27
N CYS A 83 11.84 -10.56 -7.28
CA CYS A 83 12.19 -9.15 -7.41
C CYS A 83 13.14 -8.68 -6.31
N TYR A 84 12.88 -9.05 -5.06
CA TYR A 84 13.76 -8.73 -3.95
C TYR A 84 15.16 -9.32 -4.17
N GLU A 85 15.24 -10.62 -4.44
CA GLU A 85 16.53 -11.32 -4.61
C GLU A 85 17.34 -10.78 -5.79
N SER A 86 16.69 -10.42 -6.90
CA SER A 86 17.37 -9.90 -8.09
C SER A 86 17.85 -8.46 -7.95
N THR A 87 17.22 -7.65 -7.09
CA THR A 87 17.53 -6.22 -6.97
C THR A 87 18.30 -5.84 -5.71
N LYS A 88 18.34 -6.69 -4.67
CA LYS A 88 19.00 -6.37 -3.40
C LYS A 88 20.51 -6.12 -3.53
N GLY A 89 21.16 -6.76 -4.51
CA GLY A 89 22.59 -6.60 -4.79
C GLY A 89 22.94 -5.27 -5.47
N GLU A 90 21.96 -4.48 -5.90
CA GLU A 90 22.19 -3.21 -6.57
C GLU A 90 22.42 -2.01 -5.62
N GLY A 91 22.55 -2.26 -4.33
CA GLY A 91 22.70 -1.20 -3.32
C GLY A 91 21.37 -0.64 -2.83
N SER A 92 20.29 -1.44 -2.90
CA SER A 92 18.94 -1.06 -2.48
C SER A 92 18.88 -0.59 -1.03
N LEU A 93 18.40 0.64 -0.80
CA LEU A 93 18.35 1.27 0.52
C LEU A 93 17.14 0.82 1.34
N VAL A 94 16.00 0.62 0.71
CA VAL A 94 14.74 0.26 1.36
C VAL A 94 13.81 -0.42 0.36
N TYR A 95 13.01 -1.36 0.83
CA TYR A 95 11.97 -1.99 0.02
C TYR A 95 10.58 -1.53 0.42
N GLN A 96 9.77 -1.22 -0.58
CA GLN A 96 8.33 -1.00 -0.47
C GLN A 96 7.60 -2.05 -1.32
N PRO A 97 7.25 -3.23 -0.74
CA PRO A 97 6.77 -4.38 -1.51
C PRO A 97 5.39 -4.23 -2.17
N LEU A 98 4.63 -3.19 -1.80
CA LEU A 98 3.27 -2.88 -2.26
C LEU A 98 2.30 -4.07 -2.17
N SER A 99 2.55 -5.00 -1.25
CA SER A 99 1.71 -6.18 -0.97
C SER A 99 1.99 -6.70 0.43
N THR A 100 0.92 -6.96 1.20
CA THR A 100 1.03 -7.60 2.52
C THR A 100 1.59 -9.02 2.41
N GLY A 101 1.19 -9.79 1.40
CA GLY A 101 1.70 -11.14 1.17
C GLY A 101 3.21 -11.14 0.88
N ILE A 102 3.67 -10.26 0.00
CA ILE A 102 5.09 -10.10 -0.29
C ILE A 102 5.84 -9.64 0.97
N THR A 103 5.32 -8.63 1.68
CA THR A 103 5.91 -8.15 2.95
C THR A 103 6.17 -9.29 3.92
N TYR A 104 5.21 -10.21 4.10
CA TYR A 104 5.37 -11.35 5.01
C TYR A 104 6.57 -12.23 4.63
N GLN A 105 6.77 -12.49 3.34
CA GLN A 105 7.88 -13.30 2.86
C GLN A 105 9.23 -12.58 2.96
N LEU A 106 9.22 -11.26 2.83
CA LEU A 106 10.46 -10.47 2.89
C LEU A 106 10.94 -10.17 4.31
N ILE A 107 10.10 -10.27 5.34
CA ILE A 107 10.48 -10.00 6.73
C ILE A 107 11.74 -10.76 7.17
N PRO A 108 11.86 -12.09 7.01
CA PRO A 108 13.08 -12.80 7.40
C PRO A 108 14.29 -12.46 6.52
N LYS A 109 14.06 -12.17 5.24
CA LYS A 109 15.10 -11.78 4.28
C LYS A 109 15.68 -10.39 4.60
N SER A 110 14.79 -9.43 4.83
CA SER A 110 15.13 -8.07 5.27
C SER A 110 16.02 -8.09 6.52
N ALA A 111 15.68 -8.93 7.50
CA ALA A 111 16.47 -9.07 8.71
C ALA A 111 17.87 -9.68 8.45
N ALA A 112 17.95 -10.67 7.56
CA ALA A 112 19.20 -11.33 7.19
C ALA A 112 20.12 -10.40 6.38
N ASP A 113 19.55 -9.63 5.45
CA ASP A 113 20.30 -8.74 4.56
C ASP A 113 20.49 -7.33 5.16
N SER A 114 19.86 -7.03 6.31
CA SER A 114 19.86 -5.70 6.95
C SER A 114 19.33 -4.58 6.03
N ILE A 115 18.34 -4.89 5.20
CA ILE A 115 17.69 -3.93 4.32
C ILE A 115 16.26 -3.67 4.85
N PRO A 116 15.89 -2.44 5.20
CA PRO A 116 14.58 -2.15 5.78
C PRO A 116 13.44 -2.35 4.78
N ILE A 117 12.29 -2.76 5.32
CA ILE A 117 11.01 -2.75 4.61
C ILE A 117 10.16 -1.61 5.17
N LEU A 118 9.70 -0.73 4.29
CA LEU A 118 8.71 0.30 4.58
C LEU A 118 7.36 -0.13 4.01
N SER A 119 6.37 -0.27 4.88
CA SER A 119 4.99 -0.63 4.50
C SER A 119 4.07 0.57 4.68
N SER A 120 3.72 1.23 3.59
CA SER A 120 2.88 2.44 3.60
C SER A 120 1.40 2.07 3.66
N GLY A 121 0.87 1.89 4.87
CA GLY A 121 -0.54 1.56 5.09
C GLY A 121 -0.91 0.11 4.75
N TYR A 122 0.06 -0.78 4.58
CA TYR A 122 -0.14 -2.22 4.35
C TYR A 122 0.91 -3.03 5.12
N GLY A 123 0.96 -4.33 4.87
CA GLY A 123 1.96 -5.21 5.46
C GLY A 123 1.52 -5.84 6.78
N ARG A 124 2.48 -6.39 7.50
CA ARG A 124 2.23 -7.08 8.76
C ARG A 124 2.09 -6.09 9.91
N THR A 125 0.91 -5.96 10.49
CA THR A 125 0.67 -5.02 11.60
C THR A 125 1.54 -5.32 12.83
N SER A 126 1.77 -6.60 13.16
CA SER A 126 2.66 -6.95 14.28
C SER A 126 4.11 -6.51 14.06
N GLY A 127 4.49 -6.14 12.83
CA GLY A 127 5.79 -5.54 12.48
C GLY A 127 6.08 -4.25 13.23
N ARG A 128 5.04 -3.54 13.72
CA ARG A 128 5.20 -2.37 14.61
C ARG A 128 5.97 -2.65 15.91
N ASN A 129 6.10 -3.92 16.29
CA ASN A 129 6.95 -4.29 17.42
C ASN A 129 8.42 -4.33 17.01
N GLY A 130 9.09 -3.18 17.02
CA GLY A 130 10.49 -3.05 16.63
C GLY A 130 11.49 -3.83 17.49
N LYS A 131 11.09 -4.35 18.67
CA LYS A 131 11.93 -5.26 19.45
C LYS A 131 12.07 -6.64 18.77
N VAL A 132 11.03 -7.05 18.02
CA VAL A 132 11.00 -8.33 17.29
C VAL A 132 11.35 -8.11 15.81
N PHE A 133 10.77 -7.08 15.18
CA PHE A 133 10.87 -6.81 13.76
C PHE A 133 11.73 -5.56 13.50
N LYS A 134 13.05 -5.66 13.71
CA LYS A 134 13.98 -4.53 13.69
C LYS A 134 14.07 -3.82 12.33
N TRP A 135 13.72 -4.52 11.25
CA TRP A 135 13.87 -4.04 9.87
C TRP A 135 12.52 -3.79 9.17
N VAL A 136 11.41 -3.76 9.93
CA VAL A 136 10.06 -3.55 9.38
C VAL A 136 9.47 -2.28 9.95
N PHE A 137 9.05 -1.38 9.07
CA PHE A 137 8.50 -0.08 9.41
C PHE A 137 7.12 0.10 8.80
N ASN A 138 6.10 0.24 9.66
CA ASN A 138 4.73 0.53 9.24
C ASN A 138 4.46 2.02 9.36
N PHE A 139 3.96 2.64 8.28
CA PHE A 139 3.62 4.05 8.19
C PHE A 139 2.41 4.27 7.26
N PRO A 140 1.53 5.25 7.48
CA PRO A 140 1.34 6.05 8.69
C PRO A 140 0.52 5.32 9.75
N GLY A 141 -0.18 4.24 9.41
CA GLY A 141 -1.03 3.43 10.27
C GLY A 141 -1.00 1.96 9.91
N THR A 142 -1.68 1.16 10.69
CA THR A 142 -1.76 -0.29 10.53
C THR A 142 -3.22 -0.76 10.37
N TYR A 143 -3.42 -2.00 9.92
CA TYR A 143 -4.76 -2.57 9.80
C TYR A 143 -5.48 -2.77 11.14
N TRP A 144 -4.74 -2.88 12.24
CA TRP A 144 -5.36 -2.91 13.58
C TRP A 144 -5.89 -1.53 13.98
N ASP A 145 -5.17 -0.46 13.60
CA ASP A 145 -5.64 0.91 13.79
C ASP A 145 -6.89 1.14 12.93
N ALA A 146 -6.87 0.71 11.65
CA ALA A 146 -8.02 0.81 10.76
C ALA A 146 -9.27 0.10 11.30
N ALA A 147 -9.12 -1.15 11.77
CA ALA A 147 -10.21 -1.92 12.37
C ALA A 147 -10.79 -1.20 13.60
N SER A 148 -9.92 -0.63 14.43
CA SER A 148 -10.31 0.13 15.62
C SER A 148 -11.05 1.42 15.26
N ILE A 149 -10.57 2.15 14.25
CA ILE A 149 -11.19 3.40 13.78
C ILE A 149 -12.56 3.11 13.14
N ALA A 150 -12.66 2.09 12.28
CA ALA A 150 -13.94 1.70 11.66
C ALA A 150 -14.97 1.29 12.73
N THR A 151 -14.54 0.50 13.73
CA THR A 151 -15.40 0.11 14.86
C THR A 151 -15.83 1.32 15.69
N LYS A 152 -14.91 2.25 15.98
CA LYS A 152 -15.24 3.49 16.71
C LYS A 152 -16.24 4.33 15.94
N HIS A 153 -16.05 4.49 14.62
CA HIS A 153 -16.96 5.23 13.77
C HIS A 153 -18.38 4.60 13.77
N ALA A 154 -18.47 3.28 13.59
CA ALA A 154 -19.75 2.56 13.67
C ALA A 154 -20.41 2.73 15.04
N MET A 155 -19.64 2.72 16.12
CA MET A 155 -20.14 2.96 17.48
C MET A 155 -20.71 4.38 17.62
N ASP A 156 -20.02 5.39 17.11
CA ASP A 156 -20.48 6.78 17.15
C ASP A 156 -21.79 6.95 16.36
N MET A 157 -21.87 6.34 15.18
CA MET A 157 -23.10 6.31 14.37
C MET A 157 -24.26 5.57 15.07
N SER A 158 -23.95 4.63 15.97
CA SER A 158 -24.93 3.87 16.76
C SER A 158 -25.29 4.53 18.09
N GLY A 159 -24.96 5.79 18.30
CA GLY A 159 -25.25 6.48 19.56
C GLY A 159 -24.35 6.08 20.74
N GLY A 160 -23.16 5.56 20.47
CA GLY A 160 -22.14 5.25 21.47
C GLY A 160 -22.06 3.79 21.91
N SER A 161 -22.90 2.88 21.37
CA SER A 161 -22.87 1.45 21.69
C SER A 161 -23.04 0.59 20.44
N LEU A 162 -22.34 -0.55 20.43
CA LEU A 162 -22.51 -1.61 19.43
C LEU A 162 -23.14 -2.89 20.02
N GLU A 163 -23.58 -2.87 21.27
CA GLU A 163 -24.17 -4.03 21.91
C GLU A 163 -25.42 -4.52 21.14
N GLY A 164 -25.39 -5.80 20.73
CA GLY A 164 -26.45 -6.43 19.94
C GLY A 164 -26.45 -6.05 18.45
N LYS A 165 -25.53 -5.22 17.98
CA LYS A 165 -25.33 -4.91 16.56
C LYS A 165 -24.66 -6.05 15.83
N LYS A 166 -24.86 -6.09 14.50
CA LYS A 166 -24.21 -7.06 13.60
C LYS A 166 -23.28 -6.33 12.65
N ILE A 167 -22.05 -6.79 12.58
CA ILE A 167 -21.05 -6.26 11.65
C ILE A 167 -20.56 -7.40 10.77
N ALA A 168 -20.60 -7.20 9.44
CA ALA A 168 -20.03 -8.13 8.47
C ALA A 168 -18.70 -7.58 7.96
N LEU A 169 -17.62 -8.37 8.03
CA LEU A 169 -16.37 -8.08 7.37
C LEU A 169 -16.34 -8.79 6.02
N VAL A 170 -16.42 -8.03 4.92
CA VAL A 170 -16.17 -8.51 3.56
C VAL A 170 -14.71 -8.27 3.26
N TYR A 171 -13.94 -9.34 3.05
CA TYR A 171 -12.49 -9.18 2.95
C TYR A 171 -11.88 -10.05 1.86
N HIS A 172 -10.82 -9.51 1.24
CA HIS A 172 -9.98 -10.23 0.30
C HIS A 172 -9.33 -11.43 0.99
N ASN A 173 -9.54 -12.65 0.48
CA ASN A 173 -9.03 -13.88 1.08
C ASN A 173 -7.51 -14.03 0.89
N SER A 174 -6.76 -13.17 1.55
CA SER A 174 -5.30 -13.10 1.51
C SER A 174 -4.73 -12.66 2.86
N ALA A 175 -3.41 -12.64 2.98
CA ALA A 175 -2.74 -12.09 4.17
C ALA A 175 -3.22 -10.67 4.48
N TYR A 176 -3.45 -9.84 3.46
CA TYR A 176 -3.98 -8.49 3.60
C TYR A 176 -5.35 -8.46 4.26
N GLY A 177 -6.34 -9.11 3.66
CA GLY A 177 -7.73 -9.05 4.15
C GLY A 177 -7.94 -9.72 5.50
N LYS A 178 -7.01 -10.59 5.91
CA LYS A 178 -7.05 -11.30 7.21
C LYS A 178 -6.42 -10.51 8.37
N GLU A 179 -5.66 -9.45 8.08
CA GLU A 179 -4.99 -8.64 9.12
C GLU A 179 -5.93 -8.04 10.18
N PRO A 180 -7.13 -7.51 9.85
CA PRO A 180 -8.02 -6.92 10.84
C PRO A 180 -8.77 -7.94 11.70
N ILE A 181 -8.85 -9.23 11.31
CA ILE A 181 -9.78 -10.21 11.90
C ILE A 181 -9.61 -10.32 13.40
N ARG A 182 -8.40 -10.59 13.90
CA ARG A 182 -8.17 -10.72 15.36
C ARG A 182 -8.52 -9.47 16.17
N THR A 183 -8.29 -8.31 15.58
CA THR A 183 -8.68 -7.04 16.21
C THR A 183 -10.19 -6.89 16.27
N LEU A 184 -10.88 -7.22 15.19
CA LEU A 184 -12.35 -7.17 15.14
C LEU A 184 -13.00 -8.20 16.04
N GLU A 185 -12.44 -9.42 16.17
CA GLU A 185 -12.88 -10.44 17.12
C GLU A 185 -12.76 -9.91 18.57
N ALA A 186 -11.60 -9.36 18.95
CA ALA A 186 -11.41 -8.78 20.28
C ALA A 186 -12.34 -7.57 20.55
N LEU A 187 -12.59 -6.74 19.52
CA LEU A 187 -13.52 -5.62 19.61
C LEU A 187 -14.98 -6.09 19.69
N SER A 188 -15.35 -7.20 19.02
CA SER A 188 -16.69 -7.78 19.08
C SER A 188 -16.98 -8.30 20.48
N GLU A 189 -16.05 -9.00 21.11
CA GLU A 189 -16.17 -9.43 22.51
C GLU A 189 -16.30 -8.24 23.45
N LYS A 190 -15.43 -7.24 23.30
CA LYS A 190 -15.40 -6.04 24.14
C LYS A 190 -16.67 -5.20 24.06
N HIS A 191 -17.18 -5.00 22.85
CA HIS A 191 -18.33 -4.13 22.58
C HIS A 191 -19.64 -4.88 22.33
N LYS A 192 -19.61 -6.22 22.47
CA LYS A 192 -20.76 -7.14 22.40
C LYS A 192 -21.56 -7.04 21.09
N PHE A 193 -20.86 -6.91 19.95
CA PHE A 193 -21.48 -7.02 18.64
C PHE A 193 -21.22 -8.40 18.03
N GLU A 194 -22.11 -8.84 17.14
CA GLU A 194 -21.92 -10.06 16.34
C GLU A 194 -21.03 -9.74 15.13
N LEU A 195 -19.99 -10.57 14.90
CA LEU A 195 -19.08 -10.42 13.75
C LEU A 195 -19.23 -11.58 12.78
N SER A 196 -19.57 -11.29 11.52
CA SER A 196 -19.56 -12.26 10.42
C SER A 196 -18.34 -12.03 9.53
N LEU A 197 -17.64 -13.11 9.17
CA LEU A 197 -16.45 -13.09 8.33
C LEU A 197 -16.76 -13.64 6.94
N LEU A 198 -16.66 -12.81 5.91
CA LEU A 198 -17.05 -13.10 4.53
C LEU A 198 -15.86 -12.98 3.59
N PRO A 199 -15.07 -14.06 3.41
CA PRO A 199 -13.94 -14.05 2.50
C PRO A 199 -14.41 -13.98 1.04
N VAL A 200 -13.66 -13.21 0.23
CA VAL A 200 -13.82 -13.10 -1.21
C VAL A 200 -12.51 -13.51 -1.86
N ASP A 201 -12.54 -14.51 -2.69
CA ASP A 201 -11.35 -15.03 -3.37
C ASP A 201 -10.88 -14.11 -4.50
N HIS A 202 -9.58 -14.14 -4.74
CA HIS A 202 -8.91 -13.41 -5.82
C HIS A 202 -9.48 -13.81 -7.20
N PRO A 203 -9.77 -12.85 -8.12
CA PRO A 203 -9.51 -11.40 -8.02
C PRO A 203 -10.64 -10.58 -7.39
N GLY A 204 -11.69 -11.20 -6.86
CA GLY A 204 -12.74 -10.51 -6.14
C GLY A 204 -13.99 -10.17 -6.95
N GLN A 205 -14.15 -10.71 -8.15
CA GLN A 205 -15.34 -10.50 -8.99
C GLN A 205 -16.54 -11.36 -8.56
N GLU A 206 -16.27 -12.58 -8.08
CA GLU A 206 -17.31 -13.53 -7.70
C GLU A 206 -17.68 -13.38 -6.23
N GLN A 207 -18.75 -12.61 -5.94
CA GLN A 207 -19.18 -12.26 -4.58
C GLN A 207 -20.63 -12.62 -4.27
N LYS A 208 -21.34 -13.28 -5.17
CA LYS A 208 -22.80 -13.54 -5.02
C LYS A 208 -23.14 -14.27 -3.72
N SER A 209 -22.32 -15.25 -3.32
CA SER A 209 -22.57 -16.01 -2.09
C SER A 209 -22.47 -15.14 -0.84
N GLN A 210 -21.50 -14.23 -0.77
CA GLN A 210 -21.33 -13.31 0.33
C GLN A 210 -22.52 -12.34 0.43
N TRP A 211 -22.96 -11.79 -0.69
CA TRP A 211 -24.08 -10.84 -0.71
C TRP A 211 -25.43 -11.50 -0.45
N LEU A 212 -25.64 -12.77 -0.84
CA LEU A 212 -26.79 -13.55 -0.41
C LEU A 212 -26.78 -13.79 1.12
N GLN A 213 -25.61 -14.03 1.71
CA GLN A 213 -25.47 -14.19 3.16
C GLN A 213 -25.77 -12.85 3.86
N ILE A 214 -25.19 -11.73 3.42
CA ILE A 214 -25.46 -10.39 3.94
C ILE A 214 -26.96 -10.06 3.90
N ARG A 215 -27.62 -10.35 2.77
CA ARG A 215 -29.07 -10.14 2.64
C ARG A 215 -29.88 -10.95 3.65
N ARG A 216 -29.44 -12.16 3.97
CA ARG A 216 -30.10 -13.03 4.96
C ARG A 216 -29.83 -12.58 6.40
N GLU A 217 -28.58 -12.25 6.72
CA GLU A 217 -28.13 -11.90 8.08
C GLU A 217 -28.50 -10.47 8.47
N ARG A 218 -28.62 -9.57 7.48
CA ARG A 218 -28.97 -8.15 7.64
C ARG A 218 -28.07 -7.46 8.68
N PRO A 219 -26.75 -7.38 8.44
CA PRO A 219 -25.86 -6.68 9.35
C PRO A 219 -26.23 -5.19 9.42
N ASP A 220 -25.97 -4.57 10.57
CA ASP A 220 -26.12 -3.13 10.77
C ASP A 220 -25.02 -2.36 10.03
N TYR A 221 -23.81 -2.92 9.98
CA TYR A 221 -22.66 -2.35 9.31
C TYR A 221 -21.92 -3.39 8.47
N ILE A 222 -21.33 -2.93 7.38
CA ILE A 222 -20.36 -3.72 6.58
C ILE A 222 -19.01 -3.01 6.65
N PHE A 223 -17.98 -3.76 7.00
CA PHE A 223 -16.60 -3.34 6.84
C PHE A 223 -16.00 -4.03 5.63
N MET A 224 -15.25 -3.30 4.79
CA MET A 224 -14.63 -3.86 3.60
C MET A 224 -13.12 -3.73 3.63
N TRP A 225 -12.44 -4.86 3.52
CA TRP A 225 -11.00 -4.98 3.26
C TRP A 225 -10.81 -5.57 1.87
N GLY A 226 -11.17 -4.79 0.87
CA GLY A 226 -11.09 -5.15 -0.54
C GLY A 226 -9.91 -4.50 -1.28
N TRP A 227 -9.65 -4.96 -2.49
CA TRP A 227 -8.64 -4.41 -3.38
C TRP A 227 -9.07 -4.55 -4.84
N GLY A 228 -8.85 -3.50 -5.62
CA GLY A 228 -9.13 -3.49 -7.05
C GLY A 228 -10.61 -3.71 -7.36
N VAL A 229 -10.89 -4.53 -8.38
CA VAL A 229 -12.25 -4.80 -8.86
C VAL A 229 -13.21 -5.32 -7.78
N MET A 230 -12.70 -5.94 -6.73
CA MET A 230 -13.49 -6.38 -5.59
C MET A 230 -14.31 -5.22 -4.98
N ASN A 231 -13.73 -4.02 -4.94
CA ASN A 231 -14.33 -2.86 -4.30
C ASN A 231 -15.58 -2.38 -5.07
N SER A 232 -15.44 -2.13 -6.37
CA SER A 232 -16.55 -1.68 -7.20
C SER A 232 -17.68 -2.72 -7.29
N VAL A 233 -17.34 -4.02 -7.37
CA VAL A 233 -18.32 -5.10 -7.34
C VAL A 233 -19.05 -5.14 -5.99
N ALA A 234 -18.34 -5.03 -4.88
CA ALA A 234 -18.93 -5.02 -3.55
C ALA A 234 -19.90 -3.84 -3.35
N ILE A 235 -19.51 -2.64 -3.79
CA ILE A 235 -20.36 -1.43 -3.73
C ILE A 235 -21.62 -1.63 -4.58
N GLN A 236 -21.48 -2.17 -5.79
CA GLN A 236 -22.61 -2.45 -6.67
C GLN A 236 -23.59 -3.48 -6.07
N GLU A 237 -23.06 -4.56 -5.52
CA GLU A 237 -23.87 -5.61 -4.89
C GLU A 237 -24.58 -5.11 -3.62
N ALA A 238 -23.93 -4.25 -2.82
CA ALA A 238 -24.57 -3.62 -1.67
C ALA A 238 -25.77 -2.76 -2.10
N ALA A 239 -25.62 -1.95 -3.14
CA ALA A 239 -26.69 -1.16 -3.71
C ALA A 239 -27.83 -2.04 -4.28
N ASN A 240 -27.50 -3.14 -4.97
CA ASN A 240 -28.47 -4.10 -5.52
C ASN A 240 -29.39 -4.71 -4.44
N ILE A 241 -28.85 -4.98 -3.26
CA ILE A 241 -29.65 -5.47 -2.11
C ILE A 241 -30.24 -4.36 -1.27
N ARG A 242 -30.05 -3.09 -1.67
CA ARG A 242 -30.51 -1.88 -0.96
C ARG A 242 -29.96 -1.78 0.47
N PHE A 243 -28.67 -2.11 0.62
CA PHE A 243 -27.98 -1.88 1.89
C PHE A 243 -27.81 -0.37 2.13
N PRO A 244 -28.00 0.14 3.36
CA PRO A 244 -27.73 1.54 3.69
C PRO A 244 -26.26 1.87 3.48
N MET A 245 -25.93 2.58 2.38
CA MET A 245 -24.55 2.79 1.96
C MET A 245 -23.73 3.61 2.97
N GLU A 246 -24.37 4.46 3.77
CA GLU A 246 -23.73 5.19 4.88
C GLU A 246 -23.18 4.27 5.98
N ASN A 247 -23.64 3.02 6.05
CA ASN A 247 -23.19 1.99 6.98
C ASN A 247 -22.16 1.03 6.34
N PHE A 248 -21.76 1.30 5.11
CA PHE A 248 -20.73 0.53 4.40
C PHE A 248 -19.40 1.29 4.46
N ILE A 249 -18.43 0.75 5.19
CA ILE A 249 -17.17 1.41 5.54
C ILE A 249 -16.00 0.58 5.02
N GLY A 250 -15.23 1.13 4.07
CA GLY A 250 -14.03 0.52 3.54
C GLY A 250 -12.77 0.95 4.29
N VAL A 251 -11.75 0.11 4.26
CA VAL A 251 -10.38 0.52 4.58
C VAL A 251 -9.85 1.46 3.49
N TRP A 252 -8.75 2.19 3.74
CA TRP A 252 -8.18 3.14 2.77
C TRP A 252 -7.84 2.56 1.38
N TRP A 253 -7.70 1.23 1.24
CA TRP A 253 -7.54 0.54 -0.05
C TRP A 253 -8.86 0.24 -0.77
N SER A 254 -9.96 0.68 -0.23
CA SER A 254 -11.30 0.37 -0.74
C SER A 254 -12.12 1.62 -1.04
N GLY A 255 -11.49 2.77 -1.25
CA GLY A 255 -12.21 4.03 -1.44
C GLY A 255 -11.49 5.06 -2.31
N SER A 256 -10.54 4.63 -3.14
CA SER A 256 -9.96 5.49 -4.15
C SER A 256 -10.97 5.78 -5.27
N GLU A 257 -10.69 6.80 -6.07
CA GLU A 257 -11.48 7.15 -7.25
C GLU A 257 -11.62 5.95 -8.20
N ASN A 258 -10.55 5.18 -8.39
CA ASN A 258 -10.55 3.97 -9.23
C ASN A 258 -11.48 2.87 -8.70
N ASP A 259 -11.78 2.85 -7.42
CA ASP A 259 -12.68 1.88 -6.79
C ASP A 259 -14.13 2.30 -6.83
N VAL A 260 -14.43 3.59 -6.64
CA VAL A 260 -15.79 4.10 -6.50
C VAL A 260 -16.42 4.57 -7.82
N LEU A 261 -15.63 5.18 -8.71
CA LEU A 261 -16.12 5.68 -10.01
C LEU A 261 -16.78 4.59 -10.88
N PRO A 262 -16.25 3.35 -10.97
CA PRO A 262 -16.90 2.29 -11.74
C PRO A 262 -18.27 1.87 -11.18
N ALA A 263 -18.53 2.11 -9.90
CA ALA A 263 -19.83 1.83 -9.29
C ALA A 263 -20.85 2.95 -9.52
N GLY A 264 -20.42 4.15 -9.97
CA GLY A 264 -21.30 5.28 -10.27
C GLY A 264 -22.18 5.67 -9.08
N ASP A 265 -23.47 5.91 -9.35
CA ASP A 265 -24.45 6.31 -8.33
C ASP A 265 -24.61 5.27 -7.20
N ALA A 266 -24.26 4.02 -7.44
CA ALA A 266 -24.27 2.98 -6.40
C ALA A 266 -23.32 3.28 -5.24
N ALA A 267 -22.28 4.07 -5.47
CA ALA A 267 -21.31 4.46 -4.44
C ALA A 267 -21.81 5.60 -3.53
N HIS A 268 -22.96 6.22 -3.83
CA HIS A 268 -23.43 7.35 -3.04
C HIS A 268 -23.71 6.96 -1.59
N GLY A 269 -23.06 7.64 -0.65
CA GLY A 269 -23.14 7.35 0.80
C GLY A 269 -22.08 6.38 1.31
N TYR A 270 -21.40 5.61 0.44
CA TYR A 270 -20.28 4.76 0.81
C TYR A 270 -19.16 5.59 1.45
N LYS A 271 -18.52 5.03 2.46
CA LYS A 271 -17.44 5.67 3.19
C LYS A 271 -16.18 4.81 3.16
N SER A 272 -15.04 5.44 3.18
CA SER A 272 -13.79 4.74 3.45
C SER A 272 -12.91 5.53 4.41
N LEU A 273 -12.04 4.82 5.10
CA LEU A 273 -10.92 5.45 5.79
C LEU A 273 -9.98 6.04 4.74
N ALA A 274 -9.28 7.10 5.08
CA ALA A 274 -8.28 7.71 4.23
C ALA A 274 -7.06 8.11 5.05
N MET A 275 -5.89 8.12 4.41
CA MET A 275 -4.62 8.59 4.98
C MET A 275 -4.25 9.97 4.46
N HIS A 276 -4.93 10.44 3.42
CA HIS A 276 -4.77 11.74 2.77
C HIS A 276 -6.12 12.25 2.28
N ALA A 277 -6.21 13.52 1.93
CA ALA A 277 -7.38 14.06 1.28
C ALA A 277 -7.48 13.54 -0.18
N PRO A 278 -8.71 13.36 -0.71
CA PRO A 278 -8.90 12.94 -2.09
C PRO A 278 -8.59 14.06 -3.09
N GLY A 279 -8.43 13.69 -4.37
CA GLY A 279 -8.21 14.61 -5.47
C GLY A 279 -6.74 14.98 -5.69
N ASP A 280 -6.50 15.93 -6.57
CA ASP A 280 -5.19 16.33 -7.06
C ASP A 280 -4.83 17.80 -6.79
N ASN A 281 -5.61 18.48 -5.95
CA ASN A 281 -5.37 19.89 -5.62
C ASN A 281 -4.33 20.03 -4.49
N PHE A 282 -3.11 19.61 -4.77
CA PHE A 282 -1.97 19.72 -3.85
C PHE A 282 -0.80 20.36 -4.57
N PRO A 283 -0.02 21.25 -3.90
CA PRO A 283 1.12 21.95 -4.51
C PRO A 283 2.14 21.02 -5.19
N VAL A 284 2.35 19.83 -4.65
CA VAL A 284 3.29 18.85 -5.23
C VAL A 284 2.90 18.41 -6.65
N TYR A 285 1.60 18.37 -6.97
CA TYR A 285 1.16 18.04 -8.33
C TYR A 285 1.41 19.17 -9.32
N ASP A 286 1.43 20.42 -8.85
CA ASP A 286 1.80 21.55 -9.69
C ASP A 286 3.30 21.52 -10.03
N ASP A 287 4.14 21.09 -9.07
CA ASP A 287 5.57 20.88 -9.28
C ASP A 287 5.86 19.66 -10.22
N MET A 288 4.99 18.65 -10.24
CA MET A 288 5.14 17.44 -11.06
C MET A 288 4.66 17.62 -12.52
N ARG A 289 3.83 18.62 -12.81
CA ARG A 289 3.29 18.94 -14.15
C ARG A 289 4.23 19.82 -14.96
#